data_9700bd1f84dd30055a5d5a9781b2fa7a
#
_entry.id   9700bd1f84dd30055a5d5a9781b2fa7a
#
_cell.length_a   1.000
_cell.length_b   1.000
_cell.length_c   1.000
_cell.angle_alpha   90.00
_cell.angle_beta   90.00
_cell.angle_gamma   90.00
#
_symmetry.space_group_name_H-M   'P 1'
#
loop_
_entity.id
_entity.type
_entity.pdbx_description
1 polymer ?
#
loop_
_entity_poly.entity_id
_entity_poly.type
_entity_poly.pdbx_seq_one_letter_code
_entity_poly.pdbx_strand_id
1 'polypeptide(L)'
;MIPITVVDSEEEAIHLTNDSEFGLGTSVWTLDRDKGERIAKRIESGMVWINDHMYSHGVCACAWGGVKHSGLGRAHSKFGFYECVNIKQVAWEPSRLRNFWWHPYDESMRPALHAAAQLLYGRDADKRGALVHNARPLLQLGKKSLRGAFRR
;
A
#
# COMPACT_ATOMS: atom_id res chain seq x y z
N MET A 1 26.23 -24.60 -16.26
CA MET A 1 25.49 -24.80 -17.53
C MET A 1 24.39 -23.72 -17.55
N ILE A 2 24.24 -22.98 -18.64
CA ILE A 2 23.23 -21.96 -18.80
C ILE A 2 22.25 -22.49 -19.86
N PRO A 3 20.96 -22.68 -19.53
CA PRO A 3 19.96 -23.07 -20.52
C PRO A 3 19.66 -21.87 -21.45
N ILE A 4 19.46 -22.15 -22.73
CA ILE A 4 19.02 -21.19 -23.73
C ILE A 4 17.74 -21.72 -24.35
N THR A 5 16.69 -20.91 -24.32
CA THR A 5 15.39 -21.22 -24.93
C THR A 5 15.10 -20.21 -26.03
N VAL A 6 14.77 -20.70 -27.22
CA VAL A 6 14.29 -19.87 -28.32
C VAL A 6 12.77 -19.80 -28.21
N VAL A 7 12.22 -18.62 -28.39
CA VAL A 7 10.78 -18.35 -28.29
C VAL A 7 10.27 -17.71 -29.59
N ASP A 8 9.02 -17.94 -29.91
CA ASP A 8 8.39 -17.43 -31.15
C ASP A 8 7.72 -16.06 -30.95
N SER A 9 7.51 -15.64 -29.69
CA SER A 9 6.82 -14.40 -29.38
C SER A 9 7.28 -13.74 -28.07
N GLU A 10 7.02 -12.45 -27.95
CA GLU A 10 7.19 -11.68 -26.71
C GLU A 10 6.34 -12.25 -25.56
N GLU A 11 5.10 -12.64 -25.87
CA GLU A 11 4.17 -13.21 -24.90
C GLU A 11 4.72 -14.53 -24.29
N GLU A 12 5.25 -15.38 -25.13
CA GLU A 12 5.86 -16.64 -24.70
C GLU A 12 7.09 -16.37 -23.84
N ALA A 13 7.94 -15.43 -24.24
CA ALA A 13 9.11 -15.03 -23.45
C ALA A 13 8.73 -14.55 -22.03
N ILE A 14 7.72 -13.70 -21.94
CA ILE A 14 7.22 -13.18 -20.66
C ILE A 14 6.62 -14.34 -19.84
N HIS A 15 5.82 -15.19 -20.46
CA HIS A 15 5.20 -16.34 -19.78
C HIS A 15 6.26 -17.27 -19.19
N LEU A 16 7.23 -17.70 -19.97
CA LEU A 16 8.31 -18.59 -19.51
C LEU A 16 9.18 -17.94 -18.43
N THR A 17 9.44 -16.63 -18.52
CA THR A 17 10.18 -15.90 -17.50
C THR A 17 9.40 -15.87 -16.17
N ASN A 18 8.09 -15.72 -16.23
CA ASN A 18 7.24 -15.65 -15.05
C ASN A 18 6.87 -17.03 -14.47
N ASP A 19 7.00 -18.09 -15.23
CA ASP A 19 6.72 -19.47 -14.78
C ASP A 19 7.74 -20.00 -13.76
N SER A 20 8.86 -19.32 -13.59
CA SER A 20 9.85 -19.63 -12.56
C SER A 20 9.30 -19.40 -11.15
N GLU A 21 9.59 -20.33 -10.24
CA GLU A 21 9.34 -20.15 -8.80
C GLU A 21 10.25 -19.08 -8.15
N PHE A 22 11.28 -18.64 -8.85
CA PHE A 22 12.19 -17.58 -8.44
C PHE A 22 11.88 -16.28 -9.18
N GLY A 23 12.24 -15.15 -8.57
CA GLY A 23 12.03 -13.81 -9.14
C GLY A 23 12.98 -12.79 -8.52
N LEU A 24 14.30 -13.04 -8.57
CA LEU A 24 15.27 -12.07 -8.05
C LEU A 24 15.44 -10.91 -9.01
N GLY A 25 15.85 -11.20 -10.23
CA GLY A 25 16.11 -10.17 -11.23
C GLY A 25 16.06 -10.72 -12.65
N THR A 26 15.68 -9.86 -13.58
CA THR A 26 15.56 -10.16 -15.01
C THR A 26 16.16 -9.04 -15.82
N SER A 27 16.88 -9.36 -16.89
CA SER A 27 17.39 -8.39 -17.85
C SER A 27 16.62 -8.47 -19.17
N VAL A 28 16.21 -7.33 -19.70
CA VAL A 28 15.54 -7.19 -21.00
C VAL A 28 16.46 -6.43 -21.93
N TRP A 29 16.83 -7.03 -23.04
CA TRP A 29 17.72 -6.43 -24.03
C TRP A 29 16.92 -6.03 -25.27
N THR A 30 16.86 -4.75 -25.58
CA THR A 30 16.12 -4.20 -26.73
C THR A 30 16.64 -2.81 -27.10
N LEU A 31 16.53 -2.46 -28.38
CA LEU A 31 16.79 -1.11 -28.85
C LEU A 31 15.56 -0.17 -28.70
N ASP A 32 14.39 -0.75 -28.51
CA ASP A 32 13.13 -0.03 -28.29
C ASP A 32 12.90 0.13 -26.80
N ARG A 33 13.04 1.36 -26.30
CA ARG A 33 12.88 1.70 -24.89
C ARG A 33 11.45 1.45 -24.41
N ASP A 34 10.45 1.86 -25.19
CA ASP A 34 9.03 1.72 -24.78
C ASP A 34 8.64 0.25 -24.71
N LYS A 35 9.17 -0.56 -25.63
CA LYS A 35 9.04 -2.00 -25.59
C LYS A 35 9.68 -2.57 -24.32
N GLY A 36 10.90 -2.16 -24.00
CA GLY A 36 11.60 -2.61 -22.80
C GLY A 36 10.82 -2.28 -21.51
N GLU A 37 10.31 -1.05 -21.38
CA GLU A 37 9.52 -0.63 -20.23
C GLU A 37 8.17 -1.39 -20.13
N ARG A 38 7.55 -1.69 -21.25
CA ARG A 38 6.30 -2.45 -21.32
C ARG A 38 6.50 -3.90 -20.87
N ILE A 39 7.58 -4.53 -21.33
CA ILE A 39 7.94 -5.88 -20.91
C ILE A 39 8.29 -5.89 -19.42
N ALA A 40 9.12 -4.94 -18.96
CA ALA A 40 9.56 -4.86 -17.57
C ALA A 40 8.39 -4.79 -16.58
N LYS A 41 7.31 -4.09 -16.92
CA LYS A 41 6.08 -4.00 -16.09
C LYS A 41 5.32 -5.33 -15.97
N ARG A 42 5.57 -6.27 -16.84
CA ARG A 42 4.90 -7.58 -16.89
C ARG A 42 5.73 -8.70 -16.29
N ILE A 43 7.01 -8.45 -16.06
CA ILE A 43 7.91 -9.44 -15.46
C ILE A 43 7.73 -9.47 -13.94
N GLU A 44 7.57 -10.65 -13.38
CA GLU A 44 7.41 -10.93 -11.96
C GLU A 44 8.76 -11.16 -11.29
N SER A 45 9.63 -10.15 -11.33
CA SER A 45 10.92 -10.12 -10.64
C SER A 45 10.99 -8.91 -9.71
N GLY A 46 11.77 -9.02 -8.66
CA GLY A 46 12.02 -7.90 -7.74
C GLY A 46 12.81 -6.77 -8.39
N MET A 47 13.63 -7.09 -9.39
CA MET A 47 14.41 -6.15 -10.18
C MET A 47 14.29 -6.48 -11.66
N VAL A 48 14.14 -5.46 -12.50
CA VAL A 48 14.21 -5.62 -13.97
C VAL A 48 15.15 -4.55 -14.52
N TRP A 49 16.12 -4.97 -15.29
CA TRP A 49 17.06 -4.09 -15.99
C TRP A 49 16.78 -4.07 -17.48
N ILE A 50 16.90 -2.91 -18.09
CA ILE A 50 16.79 -2.76 -19.54
C ILE A 50 18.18 -2.42 -20.08
N ASN A 51 18.70 -3.27 -20.96
CA ASN A 51 20.05 -3.19 -21.55
C ASN A 51 21.16 -3.11 -20.50
N ASP A 52 20.96 -3.76 -19.36
CA ASP A 52 21.89 -3.83 -18.25
C ASP A 52 21.73 -5.14 -17.49
N HIS A 53 22.70 -5.43 -16.62
CA HIS A 53 22.64 -6.52 -15.68
C HIS A 53 23.36 -6.17 -14.38
N MET A 54 22.64 -6.18 -13.27
CA MET A 54 23.15 -5.97 -11.91
C MET A 54 23.73 -4.57 -11.57
N TYR A 55 23.73 -3.59 -12.48
CA TYR A 55 24.27 -2.25 -12.17
C TYR A 55 23.64 -1.63 -10.93
N SER A 56 22.33 -1.77 -10.77
CA SER A 56 21.60 -1.22 -9.62
C SER A 56 22.05 -1.81 -8.27
N HIS A 57 22.76 -2.93 -8.24
CA HIS A 57 23.35 -3.46 -7.00
C HIS A 57 24.40 -2.52 -6.40
N GLY A 58 25.14 -1.81 -7.24
CA GLY A 58 26.10 -0.78 -6.80
C GLY A 58 25.49 0.56 -6.45
N VAL A 59 24.19 0.74 -6.65
CA VAL A 59 23.48 2.02 -6.42
C VAL A 59 22.66 1.94 -5.14
N CYS A 60 23.15 2.59 -4.08
CA CYS A 60 22.49 2.55 -2.76
C CYS A 60 21.03 3.05 -2.75
N ALA A 61 20.62 3.87 -3.71
CA ALA A 61 19.26 4.36 -3.83
C ALA A 61 18.29 3.33 -4.45
N CYS A 62 18.79 2.30 -5.13
CA CYS A 62 17.99 1.28 -5.77
C CYS A 62 17.63 0.17 -4.76
N ALA A 63 16.34 -0.11 -4.64
CA ALA A 63 15.90 -1.23 -3.83
C ALA A 63 16.34 -2.55 -4.45
N TRP A 64 17.06 -3.36 -3.69
CA TRP A 64 17.54 -4.68 -4.10
C TRP A 64 16.74 -5.77 -3.38
N GLY A 65 16.23 -6.74 -4.09
CA GLY A 65 15.55 -7.89 -3.51
C GLY A 65 14.62 -8.58 -4.49
N GLY A 66 14.23 -9.80 -4.16
CA GLY A 66 13.40 -10.66 -4.99
C GLY A 66 11.93 -10.67 -4.61
N VAL A 67 11.20 -11.42 -5.39
CA VAL A 67 9.83 -11.87 -5.10
C VAL A 67 9.79 -13.39 -5.22
N LYS A 68 8.66 -14.02 -4.97
CA LYS A 68 8.51 -15.48 -4.96
C LYS A 68 9.53 -16.12 -4.00
N HIS A 69 10.13 -17.25 -4.34
CA HIS A 69 11.14 -17.92 -3.50
C HIS A 69 12.51 -17.20 -3.45
N SER A 70 12.71 -16.17 -4.25
CA SER A 70 13.97 -15.38 -4.20
C SER A 70 14.08 -14.48 -2.98
N GLY A 71 13.06 -14.42 -2.14
CA GLY A 71 13.15 -13.79 -0.83
C GLY A 71 12.05 -12.78 -0.54
N LEU A 72 12.07 -12.32 0.70
CA LEU A 72 11.18 -11.30 1.24
C LEU A 72 12.00 -10.04 1.55
N GLY A 73 11.35 -8.90 1.59
CA GLY A 73 11.98 -7.64 1.94
C GLY A 73 12.87 -7.05 0.84
N ARG A 74 13.60 -6.03 1.22
CA ARG A 74 14.52 -5.31 0.32
C ARG A 74 15.78 -4.92 1.06
N ALA A 75 16.94 -5.07 0.39
CA ALA A 75 18.18 -4.41 0.76
C ALA A 75 18.27 -3.08 0.01
N HIS A 76 19.16 -2.20 0.42
CA HIS A 76 19.37 -0.86 -0.14
C HIS A 76 18.13 0.04 -0.11
N SER A 77 18.27 1.30 -0.52
CA SER A 77 17.24 2.33 -0.49
C SER A 77 16.64 2.55 0.92
N LYS A 78 15.62 3.38 1.00
CA LYS A 78 14.82 3.55 2.23
C LYS A 78 14.14 2.25 2.71
N PHE A 79 13.84 1.35 1.78
CA PHE A 79 13.19 0.10 2.13
C PHE A 79 14.12 -0.85 2.89
N GLY A 80 15.37 -0.99 2.45
CA GLY A 80 16.37 -1.76 3.19
C GLY A 80 16.64 -1.19 4.58
N PHE A 81 16.56 0.13 4.73
CA PHE A 81 16.69 0.77 6.04
C PHE A 81 15.52 0.40 6.97
N TYR A 82 14.30 0.32 6.43
CA TYR A 82 13.12 -0.08 7.21
C TYR A 82 13.16 -1.53 7.68
N GLU A 83 13.85 -2.41 6.97
CA GLU A 83 14.05 -3.80 7.41
C GLU A 83 14.93 -3.89 8.69
N CYS A 84 15.72 -2.87 8.97
CA CYS A 84 16.62 -2.82 10.11
C CYS A 84 16.04 -2.09 11.34
N VAL A 85 14.82 -1.57 11.26
CA VAL A 85 14.22 -0.76 12.33
C VAL A 85 12.79 -1.21 12.66
N ASN A 86 12.42 -1.02 13.92
CA ASN A 86 11.04 -1.18 14.36
C ASN A 86 10.30 0.15 14.20
N ILE A 87 9.32 0.19 13.33
CA ILE A 87 8.48 1.38 13.14
C ILE A 87 7.53 1.50 14.33
N LYS A 88 7.61 2.62 15.06
CA LYS A 88 6.70 2.92 16.16
C LYS A 88 5.83 4.12 15.84
N GLN A 89 4.53 3.94 15.88
CA GLN A 89 3.58 5.04 15.87
C GLN A 89 3.40 5.57 17.30
N VAL A 90 3.60 6.85 17.48
CA VAL A 90 3.27 7.56 18.72
C VAL A 90 2.17 8.56 18.40
N ALA A 91 1.04 8.44 19.08
CA ALA A 91 -0.07 9.37 18.94
C ALA A 91 -0.40 9.97 20.30
N TRP A 92 -0.67 11.25 20.31
CA TRP A 92 -1.12 11.98 21.49
C TRP A 92 -2.46 12.66 21.19
N GLU A 93 -3.42 12.44 22.08
CA GLU A 93 -4.75 13.06 22.00
C GLU A 93 -4.75 14.32 22.91
N PRO A 94 -4.72 15.52 22.35
CA PRO A 94 -4.70 16.77 23.13
C PRO A 94 -6.09 17.13 23.67
N SER A 95 -7.14 16.52 23.16
CA SER A 95 -8.51 16.79 23.57
C SER A 95 -8.81 16.24 24.97
N ARG A 96 -9.49 17.03 25.80
CA ARG A 96 -10.05 16.57 27.07
C ARG A 96 -11.43 15.91 26.92
N LEU A 97 -11.94 15.88 25.71
CA LEU A 97 -13.21 15.23 25.40
C LEU A 97 -13.03 13.71 25.34
N ARG A 98 -14.08 12.99 25.72
CA ARG A 98 -14.06 11.54 25.55
C ARG A 98 -14.20 11.21 24.08
N ASN A 99 -13.28 10.39 23.57
CA ASN A 99 -13.37 9.91 22.21
C ASN A 99 -14.63 9.06 22.02
N PHE A 100 -15.45 9.43 21.06
CA PHE A 100 -16.75 8.80 20.82
C PHE A 100 -16.63 7.34 20.34
N TRP A 101 -15.48 6.95 19.84
CA TRP A 101 -15.19 5.56 19.42
C TRP A 101 -14.73 4.65 20.56
N TRP A 102 -14.67 5.12 21.80
CA TRP A 102 -14.37 4.28 22.96
C TRP A 102 -15.65 3.69 23.58
N HIS A 103 -15.49 2.52 24.21
CA HIS A 103 -16.56 1.87 24.98
C HIS A 103 -17.19 2.83 26.04
N PRO A 104 -18.47 2.61 26.36
CA PRO A 104 -19.38 1.57 25.84
C PRO A 104 -19.95 1.95 24.49
N TYR A 105 -20.15 0.96 23.63
CA TYR A 105 -20.87 1.10 22.37
C TYR A 105 -22.36 0.91 22.60
N ASP A 106 -23.16 1.60 21.83
CA ASP A 106 -24.61 1.46 21.76
C ASP A 106 -25.11 1.54 20.31
N GLU A 107 -26.34 1.16 20.07
CA GLU A 107 -26.90 1.09 18.72
C GLU A 107 -26.93 2.44 17.97
N SER A 108 -26.91 3.56 18.71
CA SER A 108 -26.87 4.90 18.11
C SER A 108 -25.54 5.21 17.43
N MET A 109 -24.47 4.52 17.79
CA MET A 109 -23.12 4.75 17.24
C MET A 109 -22.98 4.32 15.79
N ARG A 110 -23.61 3.21 15.40
CA ARG A 110 -23.51 2.68 14.04
C ARG A 110 -23.94 3.72 12.97
N PRO A 111 -25.16 4.30 13.04
CA PRO A 111 -25.57 5.32 12.08
C PRO A 111 -24.72 6.61 12.18
N ALA A 112 -24.28 6.98 13.38
CA ALA A 112 -23.45 8.15 13.58
C ALA A 112 -22.05 8.01 12.98
N LEU A 113 -21.41 6.85 13.16
CA LEU A 113 -20.11 6.56 12.56
C LEU A 113 -20.18 6.44 11.03
N HIS A 114 -21.24 5.83 10.51
CA HIS A 114 -21.48 5.77 9.07
C HIS A 114 -21.64 7.17 8.48
N ALA A 115 -22.43 8.02 9.12
CA ALA A 115 -22.58 9.42 8.69
C ALA A 115 -21.28 10.21 8.79
N ALA A 116 -20.50 10.03 9.84
CA ALA A 116 -19.19 10.66 9.98
C ALA A 116 -18.22 10.20 8.85
N ALA A 117 -18.20 8.93 8.53
CA ALA A 117 -17.39 8.41 7.42
C ALA A 117 -17.83 8.99 6.07
N GLN A 118 -19.15 9.11 5.82
CA GLN A 118 -19.66 9.75 4.61
C GLN A 118 -19.29 11.25 4.55
N LEU A 119 -19.29 11.95 5.67
CA LEU A 119 -18.88 13.35 5.72
C LEU A 119 -17.40 13.55 5.43
N LEU A 120 -16.56 12.65 5.93
CA LEU A 120 -15.11 12.74 5.76
C LEU A 120 -14.64 12.27 4.38
N TYR A 121 -15.20 11.18 3.89
CA TYR A 121 -14.68 10.46 2.71
C TYR A 121 -15.68 10.36 1.56
N GLY A 122 -16.95 10.72 1.76
CA GLY A 122 -17.97 10.66 0.73
C GLY A 122 -17.85 11.76 -0.32
N ARG A 123 -18.51 11.58 -1.46
CA ARG A 123 -18.65 12.61 -2.49
C ARG A 123 -19.53 13.76 -1.97
N ASP A 124 -19.40 14.95 -2.53
CA ASP A 124 -20.10 16.15 -2.03
C ASP A 124 -21.65 16.03 -2.05
N ALA A 125 -22.19 15.28 -3.01
CA ALA A 125 -23.62 14.97 -3.04
C ALA A 125 -24.07 14.11 -1.82
N ASP A 126 -23.22 13.16 -1.42
CA ASP A 126 -23.51 12.24 -0.31
C ASP A 126 -23.39 12.94 1.05
N LYS A 127 -22.50 13.94 1.16
CA LYS A 127 -22.27 14.72 2.40
C LYS A 127 -23.49 15.47 2.88
N ARG A 128 -24.24 16.10 1.95
CA ARG A 128 -25.49 16.83 2.29
C ARG A 128 -26.55 15.88 2.80
N GLY A 129 -26.73 14.76 2.13
CA GLY A 129 -27.65 13.70 2.57
C GLY A 129 -27.27 13.13 3.93
N ALA A 130 -25.99 12.87 4.18
CA ALA A 130 -25.49 12.36 5.45
C ALA A 130 -25.81 13.32 6.62
N LEU A 131 -25.66 14.62 6.43
CA LEU A 131 -25.98 15.61 7.45
C LEU A 131 -27.48 15.65 7.79
N VAL A 132 -28.34 15.72 6.78
CA VAL A 132 -29.78 15.85 6.96
C VAL A 132 -30.39 14.60 7.60
N HIS A 133 -30.09 13.42 7.06
CA HIS A 133 -30.69 12.16 7.51
C HIS A 133 -30.12 11.65 8.83
N ASN A 134 -28.89 12.05 9.19
CA ASN A 134 -28.21 11.57 10.40
C ASN A 134 -27.92 12.64 11.44
N ALA A 135 -28.62 13.79 11.38
CA ALA A 135 -28.43 14.89 12.32
C ALA A 135 -28.62 14.46 13.80
N ARG A 136 -29.65 13.64 14.08
CA ARG A 136 -29.89 13.12 15.44
C ARG A 136 -28.75 12.20 15.94
N PRO A 137 -28.35 11.16 15.22
CA PRO A 137 -27.21 10.34 15.60
C PRO A 137 -25.91 11.13 15.80
N LEU A 138 -25.61 12.08 14.93
CA LEU A 138 -24.41 12.92 15.04
C LEU A 138 -24.46 13.82 16.29
N LEU A 139 -25.62 14.41 16.62
CA LEU A 139 -25.81 15.19 17.86
C LEU A 139 -25.66 14.30 19.11
N GLN A 140 -26.15 13.07 19.09
CA GLN A 140 -25.99 12.13 20.20
C GLN A 140 -24.53 11.78 20.43
N LEU A 141 -23.77 11.57 19.33
CA LEU A 141 -22.34 11.33 19.38
C LEU A 141 -21.57 12.50 20.02
N GLY A 142 -21.89 13.75 19.62
CA GLY A 142 -21.32 14.95 20.21
C GLY A 142 -21.63 15.09 21.72
N LYS A 143 -22.88 14.83 22.14
CA LYS A 143 -23.26 14.80 23.54
C LYS A 143 -22.51 13.74 24.35
N LYS A 144 -22.24 12.56 23.77
CA LYS A 144 -21.51 11.48 24.40
C LYS A 144 -20.07 11.88 24.67
N SER A 145 -19.41 12.56 23.73
CA SER A 145 -18.06 13.10 23.89
C SER A 145 -18.00 14.18 24.99
N LEU A 146 -18.97 15.09 25.01
CA LEU A 146 -19.03 16.16 26.02
C LEU A 146 -19.26 15.62 27.45
N ARG A 147 -20.15 14.64 27.64
CA ARG A 147 -20.40 14.03 28.96
C ARG A 147 -19.18 13.36 29.57
N GLY A 148 -18.21 12.97 28.77
CA GLY A 148 -16.94 12.40 29.25
C GLY A 148 -15.94 13.44 29.75
N ALA A 149 -16.06 14.70 29.32
CA ALA A 149 -15.15 15.79 29.68
C ALA A 149 -15.20 16.18 31.17
N PHE A 150 -16.34 15.97 31.82
CA PHE A 150 -16.58 16.38 33.22
C PHE A 150 -16.34 15.26 34.24
N ARG A 151 -15.79 14.11 33.85
CA ARG A 151 -15.56 12.95 34.73
C ARG A 151 -14.10 12.63 34.97
N ARG A 152 -13.17 13.55 34.68
CA ARG A 152 -11.74 13.41 35.00
C ARG A 152 -11.30 14.47 35.99
#